data_c97ca8738c5632d91a34259b8a678808
#
_entry.id   c97ca8738c5632d91a34259b8a678808
#
_cell.length_a   1.000
_cell.length_b   1.000
_cell.length_c   1.000
_cell.angle_alpha   90.00
_cell.angle_beta   90.00
_cell.angle_gamma   90.00
#
_symmetry.space_group_name_H-M   'P 1'
#
loop_
_entity.id
_entity.type
_entity.pdbx_description
1 polymer ?
#
loop_
_entity_poly.entity_id
_entity_poly.type
_entity_poly.pdbx_seq_one_letter_code
_entity_poly.pdbx_strand_id
1 'polypeptide(L)' 'MDTQESYEIGYQAGLDALDKINEVLGDDDPMALKDAVAGMMVSAMSCAYAFAPTEEVVEELISTAQQFALKNWEEENENN' A
#
# COMPACT_ATOMS: atom_id res chain seq x y z
N MET A 1 -12.98 -17.66 1.97
CA MET A 1 -12.75 -16.23 2.21
C MET A 1 -13.11 -15.47 0.95
N ASP A 2 -13.94 -14.44 1.06
CA ASP A 2 -14.33 -13.68 -0.12
C ASP A 2 -13.31 -12.57 -0.47
N THR A 3 -13.53 -11.92 -1.61
CA THR A 3 -12.61 -10.88 -2.11
C THR A 3 -12.50 -9.70 -1.14
N GLN A 4 -13.62 -9.31 -0.53
CA GLN A 4 -13.64 -8.20 0.41
C GLN A 4 -12.80 -8.50 1.65
N GLU A 5 -12.97 -9.70 2.21
CA GLU A 5 -12.18 -10.12 3.39
C GLU A 5 -10.70 -10.17 3.08
N SER A 6 -10.33 -10.72 1.92
CA SER A 6 -8.92 -10.80 1.51
C SER A 6 -8.32 -9.42 1.33
N TYR A 7 -9.07 -8.51 0.71
CA TYR A 7 -8.64 -7.12 0.54
C TYR A 7 -8.39 -6.45 1.90
N GLU A 8 -9.31 -6.64 2.85
CA GLU A 8 -9.20 -6.03 4.17
C GLU A 8 -7.99 -6.54 4.95
N ILE A 9 -7.68 -7.82 4.82
CA ILE A 9 -6.49 -8.41 5.45
C ILE A 9 -5.23 -7.72 4.94
N GLY A 10 -5.12 -7.58 3.62
CA GLY A 10 -3.96 -6.92 3.02
C GLY A 10 -3.87 -5.45 3.39
N TYR A 11 -5.01 -4.76 3.36
CA TYR A 11 -5.06 -3.34 3.71
C TYR A 11 -4.63 -3.12 5.16
N GLN A 12 -5.15 -3.93 6.09
CA GLN A 12 -4.79 -3.82 7.51
C GLN A 12 -3.31 -4.14 7.73
N ALA A 13 -2.78 -5.14 7.03
CA ALA A 13 -1.35 -5.46 7.11
C ALA A 13 -0.48 -4.28 6.66
N GLY A 14 -0.91 -3.57 5.62
CA GLY A 14 -0.22 -2.37 5.16
C GLY A 14 -0.22 -1.25 6.20
N LEU A 15 -1.36 -1.03 6.85
CA LEU A 15 -1.45 -0.02 7.92
C LEU A 15 -0.57 -0.40 9.10
N ASP A 16 -0.55 -1.68 9.47
CA ASP A 16 0.31 -2.17 10.55
C ASP A 16 1.78 -1.99 10.22
N ALA A 17 2.16 -2.22 8.96
CA ALA A 17 3.52 -2.00 8.50
C ALA A 17 3.90 -0.53 8.59
N LEU A 18 3.00 0.38 8.24
CA LEU A 18 3.25 1.81 8.34
C LEU A 18 3.44 2.23 9.80
N ASP A 19 2.61 1.72 10.69
CA ASP A 19 2.76 1.99 12.13
C ASP A 19 4.13 1.52 12.63
N LYS A 20 4.57 0.35 12.18
CA LYS A 20 5.88 -0.17 12.54
C LYS A 20 7.01 0.70 12.02
N ILE A 21 6.89 1.18 10.79
CA ILE A 21 7.86 2.09 10.20
C ILE A 21 7.96 3.38 11.03
N ASN A 22 6.81 3.96 11.38
CA ASN A 22 6.78 5.18 12.19
C ASN A 22 7.39 4.96 13.58
N GLU A 23 7.14 3.80 14.17
CA GLU A 23 7.70 3.46 15.47
C GLU A 23 9.23 3.40 15.43
N VAL A 24 9.78 2.81 14.36
CA VAL A 24 11.24 2.64 14.22
C VAL A 24 11.92 3.95 13.84
N LEU A 25 11.35 4.71 12.91
CA LEU A 25 11.99 5.93 12.39
C LEU A 25 11.70 7.18 13.21
N GLY A 26 10.56 7.20 13.91
CA GLY A 26 10.11 8.39 14.63
C GLY A 26 9.57 9.45 13.67
N ASP A 27 9.26 10.62 14.21
CA ASP A 27 8.60 11.69 13.47
C ASP A 27 9.56 12.75 12.92
N ASP A 28 10.87 12.61 13.20
CA ASP A 28 11.83 13.66 12.97
C ASP A 28 12.44 13.69 11.58
N ASP A 29 12.18 12.65 10.76
CA ASP A 29 12.81 12.54 9.45
C ASP A 29 11.81 12.14 8.38
N PRO A 30 11.10 13.13 7.78
CA PRO A 30 10.13 12.85 6.71
C PRO A 30 10.75 12.18 5.48
N MET A 31 12.02 12.44 5.21
CA MET A 31 12.69 11.82 4.06
C MET A 31 12.94 10.34 4.28
N ALA A 32 13.30 9.95 5.51
CA ALA A 32 13.44 8.54 5.84
C ALA A 32 12.10 7.82 5.75
N LEU A 33 11.02 8.45 6.19
CA LEU A 33 9.68 7.87 6.08
C LEU A 33 9.29 7.66 4.62
N LYS A 34 9.54 8.65 3.77
CA LYS A 34 9.25 8.55 2.34
C LYS A 34 9.99 7.36 1.72
N ASP A 35 11.28 7.22 2.02
CA ASP A 35 12.08 6.12 1.48
C ASP A 35 11.61 4.76 1.99
N ALA A 36 11.20 4.68 3.25
CA ALA A 36 10.68 3.44 3.83
C ALA A 36 9.34 3.04 3.18
N VAL A 37 8.47 4.02 2.92
CA VAL A 37 7.21 3.76 2.23
C VAL A 37 7.47 3.26 0.81
N ALA A 38 8.44 3.87 0.11
CA ALA A 38 8.82 3.42 -1.22
C ALA A 38 9.30 1.96 -1.19
N GLY A 39 10.10 1.61 -0.20
CA GLY A 39 10.56 0.22 -0.02
C GLY A 39 9.39 -0.75 0.22
N MET A 40 8.42 -0.33 1.03
CA MET A 40 7.22 -1.12 1.28
C MET A 40 6.43 -1.36 -0.01
N MET A 41 6.30 -0.32 -0.83
CA MET A 41 5.61 -0.43 -2.13
C MET A 41 6.34 -1.40 -3.07
N VAL A 42 7.67 -1.33 -3.12
CA VAL A 42 8.47 -2.25 -3.94
C VAL A 42 8.25 -3.68 -3.47
N SER A 43 8.22 -3.91 -2.16
CA SER A 43 7.97 -5.23 -1.59
C SER A 43 6.62 -5.79 -2.03
N ALA A 44 5.57 -4.98 -1.96
CA ALA A 44 4.22 -5.38 -2.36
C ALA A 44 4.17 -5.68 -3.87
N MET A 45 4.79 -4.84 -4.68
CA MET A 45 4.84 -5.05 -6.13
C MET A 45 5.62 -6.31 -6.49
N SER A 46 6.73 -6.58 -5.78
CA SER A 46 7.51 -7.79 -5.97
C SER A 46 6.67 -9.03 -5.69
N CYS A 47 5.84 -8.99 -4.65
CA CYS A 47 4.91 -10.07 -4.36
C CYS A 47 3.91 -10.25 -5.50
N ALA A 48 3.39 -9.15 -6.05
CA ALA A 48 2.45 -9.22 -7.15
C ALA A 48 3.08 -9.92 -8.37
N TYR A 49 4.31 -9.56 -8.70
CA TYR A 49 5.02 -10.21 -9.80
C TYR A 49 5.27 -11.70 -9.53
N ALA A 50 5.47 -12.07 -8.27
CA ALA A 50 5.71 -13.47 -7.91
C ALA A 50 4.46 -14.34 -8.07
N PHE A 51 3.28 -13.79 -7.83
CA PHE A 51 2.03 -14.56 -7.82
C PHE A 51 1.18 -14.39 -9.05
N ALA A 52 1.31 -13.29 -9.78
CA ALA A 52 0.48 -13.04 -10.94
C ALA A 52 0.90 -13.92 -12.13
N PRO A 53 -0.07 -14.41 -12.90
CA PRO A 53 0.24 -15.26 -14.05
C PRO A 53 0.86 -14.51 -15.22
N THR A 54 0.60 -13.19 -15.33
CA THR A 54 1.14 -12.38 -16.43
C THR A 54 1.49 -10.98 -15.92
N GLU A 55 2.36 -10.31 -16.67
CA GLU A 55 2.71 -8.91 -16.38
C GLU A 55 1.50 -7.98 -16.46
N GLU A 56 0.56 -8.27 -17.38
CA GLU A 56 -0.65 -7.47 -17.52
C GLU A 56 -1.50 -7.48 -16.26
N VAL A 57 -1.58 -8.64 -15.58
CA VAL A 57 -2.31 -8.76 -14.32
C VAL A 57 -1.66 -7.89 -13.24
N VAL A 58 -0.33 -7.84 -13.20
CA VAL A 58 0.38 -6.97 -12.26
C VAL A 58 0.05 -5.51 -12.52
N GLU A 59 0.08 -5.09 -13.79
CA GLU A 59 -0.24 -3.71 -14.16
C GLU A 59 -1.66 -3.34 -13.75
N GLU A 60 -2.61 -4.25 -13.91
CA GLU A 60 -3.99 -4.02 -13.47
C GLU A 60 -4.10 -3.90 -11.96
N LEU A 61 -3.37 -4.75 -11.21
CA LEU A 61 -3.35 -4.67 -9.75
C LEU A 61 -2.82 -3.33 -9.28
N ILE A 62 -1.71 -2.88 -9.85
CA ILE A 62 -1.09 -1.60 -9.49
C ILE A 62 -2.04 -0.44 -9.80
N SER A 63 -2.63 -0.44 -10.99
CA SER A 63 -3.57 0.61 -11.39
C SER A 63 -4.79 0.66 -10.48
N THR A 64 -5.36 -0.49 -10.15
CA THR A 64 -6.52 -0.57 -9.27
C THR A 64 -6.18 -0.09 -7.86
N ALA A 65 -5.04 -0.52 -7.33
CA ALA A 65 -4.58 -0.09 -6.01
C ALA A 65 -4.37 1.42 -5.96
N GLN A 66 -3.79 1.99 -7.01
CA GLN A 66 -3.58 3.43 -7.11
C GLN A 66 -4.90 4.19 -7.10
N GLN A 67 -5.90 3.69 -7.84
CA GLN A 67 -7.22 4.33 -7.88
C GLN A 67 -7.90 4.31 -6.53
N PHE A 68 -7.84 3.19 -5.80
CA PHE A 68 -8.42 3.10 -4.47
C PHE A 68 -7.69 4.02 -3.48
N ALA A 69 -6.37 4.06 -3.54
CA ALA A 69 -5.59 4.93 -2.66
C ALA A 69 -5.91 6.40 -2.92
N LEU A 70 -6.01 6.77 -4.19
CA LEU A 70 -6.35 8.14 -4.58
C LEU A 70 -7.75 8.51 -4.11
N LYS A 71 -8.70 7.60 -4.26
CA LYS A 71 -10.08 7.82 -3.81
C LYS A 71 -10.14 8.03 -2.30
N ASN A 72 -9.43 7.21 -1.54
CA ASN A 72 -9.38 7.36 -0.07
C ASN A 72 -8.78 8.71 0.31
N TRP A 73 -7.72 9.12 -0.37
CA TRP A 73 -7.09 10.41 -0.12
C TRP A 73 -8.04 11.59 -0.42
N GLU A 74 -8.75 11.51 -1.55
CA GLU A 74 -9.71 12.54 -1.93
C GLU A 74 -10.86 12.64 -0.92
N GLU A 75 -11.38 11.52 -0.45
CA GLU A 75 -12.45 11.49 0.55
C GLU A 75 -12.00 12.13 1.86
N GLU A 76 -10.77 11.85 2.30
CA GLU A 76 -10.23 12.47 3.52
C GLU A 76 -10.09 13.97 3.36
N ASN A 77 -9.65 14.43 2.20
CA ASN A 77 -9.46 15.86 1.95
C ASN A 77 -10.76 16.61 1.76
N GLU A 78 -11.80 15.97 1.22
CA GLU A 78 -13.12 16.59 1.09
C GLU A 78 -13.77 16.83 2.44
N ASN A 79 -13.46 16.03 3.44
CA ASN A 79 -14.04 16.16 4.77
C ASN A 79 -13.32 17.20 5.64
N ASN A 80 -12.26 17.74 5.14
CA ASN A 80 -11.50 18.80 5.81
C ASN A 80 -11.78 20.15 5.18
#